data_0934408c152f1c4b715756640c85fc33
#
_entry.id   0934408c152f1c4b715756640c85fc33
#
_cell.length_a   1.000
_cell.length_b   1.000
_cell.length_c   1.000
_cell.angle_alpha   90.00
_cell.angle_beta   90.00
_cell.angle_gamma   90.00
#
_symmetry.space_group_name_H-M   'P 1'
#
loop_
_entity.id
_entity.type
_entity.pdbx_description
1 polymer ?
#
loop_
_entity_poly.entity_id
_entity_poly.type
_entity_poly.pdbx_seq_one_letter_code
_entity_poly.pdbx_strand_id
1 'polypeptide(L)'
;MPIGHVFAAGGSIAETPVQRRARTVRHVLALLLLAAAVFLPGLDNYGVYGWQEGQRLLVAQQMDARLRASVTVRDAAEALIVPRVNGLAYVAKPPMIYWAQLLAARATGSSPELWHLRLVVAVSGVLGVLATYFAGRVIFAGALLAGNAVAGFDGVRVDARLADRAALWGAALVGTGTLFVRSGRIGELDMLLALSCTLAIGAAAWSWETWRIAGRASRGGVLMAAASTVAAALCKDPAVMIIGLGGYAGILLYAAVQPGRGGPSRAERFVPPLVAAAAMLVSLRTVEDPADIAGAAIVGALCGALAWVAVRLCAPDRFVPALRALHGVRAWLVLGLGIATSVLWRIGVSRLIGPAEARSLLGQEIDDNLRVLVASAPLNNLWACLIGVGAGSWLAIFGVLWLVRDRPRLPAGWWTLVAWIGLNFCAFSLLGKGVNRYLTPVWPAIALLGGLTLVSLLAAHPARRMPAWIVAATVVALALGQSWYYAAGRGRFYPELSSRDLALELRAMPGLDTSALYSFEFASPGLESYLGRRIVPVGGLRVNIGMSGGPAITLDELSQRVLDTGEALLLVPASIGDELRPGSPIDRLARAGFTLTLRPTTAVFRHSGKAPIALYALTLAGPSEPVNDRTASPAP
;
A
#
# COMPACT_ATOMS: atom_id res chain seq x y z
N MET A 1 -8.21 4.68 34.42
CA MET A 1 -9.32 5.64 34.61
C MET A 1 -10.01 5.81 33.26
N PRO A 2 -11.33 5.71 33.19
CA PRO A 2 -12.03 5.98 31.94
C PRO A 2 -11.87 7.46 31.59
N ILE A 3 -11.56 7.74 30.33
CA ILE A 3 -11.41 9.09 29.71
C ILE A 3 -12.69 9.96 29.91
N GLY A 4 -13.72 9.41 30.55
CA GLY A 4 -15.03 10.01 30.71
C GLY A 4 -15.17 11.23 31.62
N HIS A 5 -14.23 11.52 32.53
CA HIS A 5 -14.41 12.52 33.58
C HIS A 5 -13.86 13.93 33.29
N VAL A 6 -13.20 14.18 32.14
CA VAL A 6 -12.52 15.47 31.89
C VAL A 6 -13.34 16.45 31.03
N PHE A 7 -14.55 16.09 30.58
CA PHE A 7 -15.29 16.84 29.55
C PHE A 7 -16.38 17.81 30.05
N ALA A 8 -16.30 18.29 31.28
CA ALA A 8 -17.33 19.16 31.84
C ALA A 8 -16.82 20.59 32.08
N ALA A 9 -16.55 21.36 31.05
CA ALA A 9 -16.40 22.82 31.18
C ALA A 9 -16.75 23.52 29.86
N GLY A 10 -18.01 23.93 29.73
CA GLY A 10 -18.49 24.80 28.66
C GLY A 10 -20.00 24.63 28.44
N GLY A 11 -20.78 25.57 28.85
CA GLY A 11 -22.21 25.89 28.80
C GLY A 11 -23.19 25.22 27.83
N SER A 12 -22.93 24.06 27.26
CA SER A 12 -23.94 23.18 26.65
C SER A 12 -24.35 22.10 27.64
N ILE A 13 -25.62 21.72 27.68
CA ILE A 13 -26.15 20.64 28.49
C ILE A 13 -25.16 19.48 28.37
N ALA A 14 -24.44 19.20 29.48
CA ALA A 14 -23.39 18.22 29.54
C ALA A 14 -23.95 16.85 29.18
N GLU A 15 -23.50 16.29 28.04
CA GLU A 15 -23.95 14.99 27.59
C GLU A 15 -23.58 13.90 28.61
N THR A 16 -24.57 13.11 29.04
CA THR A 16 -24.33 12.04 30.01
C THR A 16 -23.38 10.97 29.43
N PRO A 17 -22.65 10.24 30.27
CA PRO A 17 -21.79 9.12 29.83
C PRO A 17 -22.57 8.08 29.00
N VAL A 18 -23.86 7.84 29.35
CA VAL A 18 -24.75 6.92 28.61
C VAL A 18 -25.03 7.43 27.20
N GLN A 19 -25.38 8.71 27.05
CA GLN A 19 -25.63 9.32 25.74
C GLN A 19 -24.39 9.28 24.85
N ARG A 20 -23.23 9.55 25.43
CA ARG A 20 -21.92 9.47 24.69
C ARG A 20 -21.65 8.04 24.23
N ARG A 21 -21.88 7.03 25.12
CA ARG A 21 -21.72 5.62 24.76
C ARG A 21 -22.67 5.21 23.64
N ALA A 22 -23.96 5.56 23.76
CA ALA A 22 -24.97 5.29 22.74
C ALA A 22 -24.63 5.91 21.39
N ARG A 23 -24.13 7.17 21.38
CA ARG A 23 -23.64 7.83 20.15
C ARG A 23 -22.47 7.08 19.54
N THR A 24 -21.48 6.70 20.34
CA THR A 24 -20.33 5.92 19.85
C THR A 24 -20.76 4.61 19.22
N VAL A 25 -21.67 3.87 19.85
CA VAL A 25 -22.20 2.62 19.32
C VAL A 25 -22.89 2.84 17.98
N ARG A 26 -23.74 3.89 17.86
CA ARG A 26 -24.41 4.23 16.59
C ARG A 26 -23.40 4.55 15.48
N HIS A 27 -22.34 5.32 15.78
CA HIS A 27 -21.29 5.63 14.81
C HIS A 27 -20.56 4.37 14.36
N VAL A 28 -20.19 3.50 15.31
CA VAL A 28 -19.49 2.23 15.00
C VAL A 28 -20.38 1.33 14.14
N LEU A 29 -21.66 1.17 14.48
CA LEU A 29 -22.59 0.36 13.68
C LEU A 29 -22.77 0.93 12.26
N ALA A 30 -22.96 2.25 12.13
CA ALA A 30 -23.08 2.89 10.82
C ALA A 30 -21.83 2.69 9.97
N LEU A 31 -20.62 2.84 10.55
CA LEU A 31 -19.37 2.62 9.85
C LEU A 31 -19.13 1.15 9.51
N LEU A 32 -19.51 0.23 10.40
CA LEU A 32 -19.45 -1.21 10.12
C LEU A 32 -20.34 -1.58 8.95
N LEU A 33 -21.59 -1.11 8.92
CA LEU A 33 -22.52 -1.38 7.83
C LEU A 33 -22.01 -0.78 6.51
N LEU A 34 -21.54 0.48 6.54
CA LEU A 34 -20.97 1.14 5.37
C LEU A 34 -19.76 0.36 4.83
N ALA A 35 -18.80 0.06 5.70
CA ALA A 35 -17.58 -0.63 5.30
C ALA A 35 -17.86 -2.07 4.86
N ALA A 36 -18.70 -2.81 5.56
CA ALA A 36 -19.09 -4.16 5.16
C ALA A 36 -19.76 -4.15 3.77
N ALA A 37 -20.66 -3.20 3.50
CA ALA A 37 -21.30 -3.05 2.20
C ALA A 37 -20.30 -2.74 1.07
N VAL A 38 -19.21 -2.02 1.35
CA VAL A 38 -18.19 -1.69 0.34
C VAL A 38 -17.19 -2.82 0.15
N PHE A 39 -16.71 -3.43 1.24
CA PHE A 39 -15.56 -4.32 1.16
C PHE A 39 -15.89 -5.81 0.99
N LEU A 40 -17.06 -6.29 1.44
CA LEU A 40 -17.33 -7.73 1.48
C LEU A 40 -18.03 -8.32 0.25
N PRO A 41 -18.92 -7.63 -0.50
CA PRO A 41 -19.67 -8.27 -1.57
C PRO A 41 -18.79 -8.73 -2.74
N GLY A 42 -19.00 -9.93 -3.28
CA GLY A 42 -18.41 -10.41 -4.51
C GLY A 42 -16.90 -10.56 -4.51
N LEU A 43 -16.31 -11.08 -3.42
CA LEU A 43 -14.86 -11.27 -3.30
C LEU A 43 -14.29 -12.26 -4.31
N ASP A 44 -15.10 -13.19 -4.82
CA ASP A 44 -14.69 -14.19 -5.81
C ASP A 44 -15.31 -13.99 -7.19
N ASN A 45 -16.04 -12.89 -7.44
CA ASN A 45 -16.77 -12.68 -8.69
C ASN A 45 -15.87 -12.39 -9.90
N TYR A 46 -14.58 -12.19 -9.73
CA TYR A 46 -13.59 -12.03 -10.80
C TYR A 46 -12.28 -12.73 -10.42
N GLY A 47 -11.51 -13.16 -11.43
CA GLY A 47 -10.25 -13.88 -11.21
C GLY A 47 -9.11 -12.97 -10.68
N VAL A 48 -7.91 -13.54 -10.59
CA VAL A 48 -6.71 -12.83 -10.13
C VAL A 48 -6.46 -11.62 -11.00
N TYR A 49 -6.29 -10.48 -10.36
CA TYR A 49 -6.00 -9.20 -10.98
C TYR A 49 -4.55 -8.76 -10.73
N GLY A 50 -3.78 -8.82 -11.79
CA GLY A 50 -2.39 -8.42 -11.76
C GLY A 50 -1.45 -9.44 -11.06
N TRP A 51 -0.16 -9.25 -11.29
CA TRP A 51 0.86 -10.19 -10.83
C TRP A 51 0.99 -10.28 -9.30
N GLN A 52 0.75 -9.18 -8.59
CA GLN A 52 0.94 -9.14 -7.13
C GLN A 52 -0.09 -9.98 -6.38
N GLU A 53 -1.36 -9.92 -6.79
CA GLU A 53 -2.41 -10.73 -6.19
C GLU A 53 -2.15 -12.22 -6.44
N GLY A 54 -1.78 -12.57 -7.69
CA GLY A 54 -1.42 -13.95 -8.05
C GLY A 54 -0.21 -14.47 -7.29
N GLN A 55 0.83 -13.65 -7.14
CA GLN A 55 2.02 -14.04 -6.38
C GLN A 55 1.70 -14.33 -4.91
N ARG A 56 0.86 -13.51 -4.26
CA ARG A 56 0.49 -13.73 -2.86
C ARG A 56 -0.35 -14.98 -2.69
N LEU A 57 -1.26 -15.23 -3.62
CA LEU A 57 -2.03 -16.46 -3.64
C LEU A 57 -1.11 -17.68 -3.81
N LEU A 58 -0.22 -17.65 -4.79
CA LEU A 58 0.72 -18.74 -5.07
C LEU A 58 1.63 -19.03 -3.88
N VAL A 59 2.20 -18.00 -3.25
CA VAL A 59 3.03 -18.16 -2.05
C VAL A 59 2.25 -18.81 -0.91
N ALA A 60 1.00 -18.38 -0.67
CA ALA A 60 0.19 -18.97 0.40
C ALA A 60 -0.18 -20.43 0.11
N GLN A 61 -0.50 -20.76 -1.14
CA GLN A 61 -0.76 -22.15 -1.57
C GLN A 61 0.46 -23.04 -1.36
N GLN A 62 1.65 -22.59 -1.77
CA GLN A 62 2.90 -23.33 -1.57
C GLN A 62 3.29 -23.42 -0.10
N MET A 63 3.04 -22.38 0.70
CA MET A 63 3.23 -22.41 2.15
C MET A 63 2.32 -23.44 2.81
N ASP A 64 1.04 -23.52 2.43
CA ASP A 64 0.09 -24.50 2.92
C ASP A 64 0.51 -25.93 2.53
N ALA A 65 0.88 -26.14 1.28
CA ALA A 65 1.36 -27.46 0.81
C ALA A 65 2.59 -27.92 1.57
N ARG A 66 3.58 -27.04 1.76
CA ARG A 66 4.80 -27.35 2.55
C ARG A 66 4.48 -27.61 4.02
N LEU A 67 3.57 -26.84 4.61
CA LEU A 67 3.16 -27.04 6.00
C LEU A 67 2.44 -28.38 6.19
N ARG A 68 1.62 -28.81 5.22
CA ARG A 68 0.98 -30.15 5.25
C ARG A 68 1.97 -31.28 5.04
N ALA A 69 3.02 -31.07 4.26
CA ALA A 69 4.08 -32.04 4.02
C ALA A 69 5.17 -32.07 5.11
N SER A 70 5.13 -31.15 6.07
CA SER A 70 6.14 -31.03 7.13
C SER A 70 6.11 -32.24 8.06
N VAL A 71 7.25 -32.90 8.21
CA VAL A 71 7.44 -34.06 9.11
C VAL A 71 8.05 -33.61 10.43
N THR A 72 8.92 -32.60 10.41
CA THR A 72 9.60 -32.10 11.59
C THR A 72 9.12 -30.70 11.97
N VAL A 73 9.36 -30.30 13.24
CA VAL A 73 9.10 -28.91 13.70
C VAL A 73 9.93 -27.90 12.90
N ARG A 74 11.13 -28.28 12.46
CA ARG A 74 12.00 -27.45 11.63
C ARG A 74 11.37 -27.19 10.25
N ASP A 75 10.83 -28.24 9.61
CA ASP A 75 10.18 -28.10 8.30
C ASP A 75 8.95 -27.20 8.39
N ALA A 76 8.14 -27.36 9.45
CA ALA A 76 7.00 -26.51 9.71
C ALA A 76 7.41 -25.05 9.96
N ALA A 77 8.46 -24.83 10.74
CA ALA A 77 9.00 -23.49 10.99
C ALA A 77 9.53 -22.86 9.68
N GLU A 78 10.25 -23.60 8.85
CA GLU A 78 10.72 -23.12 7.56
C GLU A 78 9.53 -22.79 6.64
N ALA A 79 8.52 -23.64 6.59
CA ALA A 79 7.33 -23.39 5.78
C ALA A 79 6.63 -22.09 6.17
N LEU A 80 6.56 -21.74 7.47
CA LEU A 80 5.91 -20.53 7.97
C LEU A 80 6.78 -19.28 7.86
N ILE A 81 8.10 -19.39 8.09
CA ILE A 81 9.00 -18.23 8.18
C ILE A 81 9.53 -17.81 6.81
N VAL A 82 9.75 -18.78 5.90
CA VAL A 82 10.34 -18.54 4.58
C VAL A 82 9.28 -18.65 3.50
N PRO A 83 8.69 -17.51 3.04
CA PRO A 83 7.85 -17.51 1.84
C PRO A 83 8.65 -18.06 0.64
N ARG A 84 8.01 -18.83 -0.23
CA ARG A 84 8.63 -19.36 -1.46
C ARG A 84 7.73 -19.12 -2.66
N VAL A 85 8.34 -18.88 -3.80
CA VAL A 85 7.68 -18.82 -5.11
C VAL A 85 8.35 -19.87 -5.99
N ASN A 86 7.60 -20.88 -6.40
CA ASN A 86 8.08 -21.99 -7.24
C ASN A 86 9.36 -22.67 -6.69
N GLY A 87 9.39 -22.87 -5.36
CA GLY A 87 10.50 -23.50 -4.67
C GLY A 87 11.62 -22.56 -4.22
N LEU A 88 11.76 -21.39 -4.81
CA LEU A 88 12.79 -20.40 -4.42
C LEU A 88 12.33 -19.50 -3.28
N ALA A 89 13.24 -19.19 -2.37
CA ALA A 89 12.93 -18.30 -1.24
C ALA A 89 12.59 -16.89 -1.73
N TYR A 90 11.49 -16.35 -1.21
CA TYR A 90 10.98 -15.00 -1.52
C TYR A 90 11.07 -14.14 -0.27
N VAL A 91 12.18 -13.41 -0.12
CA VAL A 91 12.49 -12.62 1.08
C VAL A 91 12.05 -11.15 0.97
N ALA A 92 11.48 -10.76 -0.18
CA ALA A 92 11.07 -9.38 -0.44
C ALA A 92 9.88 -8.91 0.43
N LYS A 93 9.09 -9.85 0.96
CA LYS A 93 7.94 -9.51 1.82
C LYS A 93 7.87 -10.44 3.03
N PRO A 94 7.75 -9.87 4.24
CA PRO A 94 7.49 -10.63 5.45
C PRO A 94 6.16 -11.40 5.40
N PRO A 95 5.97 -12.43 6.26
CA PRO A 95 4.95 -13.46 6.03
C PRO A 95 3.54 -13.14 6.52
N MET A 96 3.25 -11.99 7.11
CA MET A 96 1.99 -11.68 7.80
C MET A 96 0.74 -11.91 6.94
N ILE A 97 0.77 -11.49 5.66
CA ILE A 97 -0.39 -11.66 4.77
C ILE A 97 -0.63 -13.15 4.44
N TYR A 98 0.41 -13.94 4.32
CA TYR A 98 0.31 -15.38 4.05
C TYR A 98 -0.23 -16.11 5.28
N TRP A 99 0.22 -15.76 6.49
CA TRP A 99 -0.34 -16.30 7.73
C TRP A 99 -1.81 -15.98 7.89
N ALA A 100 -2.21 -14.74 7.62
CA ALA A 100 -3.61 -14.34 7.69
C ALA A 100 -4.48 -15.11 6.66
N GLN A 101 -3.95 -15.33 5.45
CA GLN A 101 -4.63 -16.11 4.42
C GLN A 101 -4.73 -17.59 4.80
N LEU A 102 -3.66 -18.18 5.34
CA LEU A 102 -3.67 -19.56 5.87
C LEU A 102 -4.71 -19.70 6.98
N LEU A 103 -4.76 -18.74 7.92
CA LEU A 103 -5.74 -18.76 9.00
C LEU A 103 -7.17 -18.70 8.45
N ALA A 104 -7.45 -17.84 7.47
CA ALA A 104 -8.76 -17.76 6.82
C ALA A 104 -9.13 -19.09 6.13
N ALA A 105 -8.19 -19.70 5.40
CA ALA A 105 -8.38 -20.99 4.75
C ALA A 105 -8.63 -22.12 5.75
N ARG A 106 -7.86 -22.18 6.84
CA ARG A 106 -8.07 -23.15 7.92
C ARG A 106 -9.42 -22.99 8.62
N ALA A 107 -9.86 -21.76 8.84
CA ALA A 107 -11.16 -21.48 9.44
C ALA A 107 -12.34 -21.99 8.60
N THR A 108 -12.14 -22.16 7.29
CA THR A 108 -13.13 -22.70 6.34
C THR A 108 -12.88 -24.15 5.94
N GLY A 109 -11.84 -24.79 6.50
CA GLY A 109 -11.49 -26.19 6.22
C GLY A 109 -10.93 -26.42 4.81
N SER A 110 -10.46 -25.39 4.13
CA SER A 110 -9.98 -25.46 2.74
C SER A 110 -8.50 -25.10 2.60
N SER A 111 -7.97 -25.20 1.38
CA SER A 111 -6.67 -24.65 0.99
C SER A 111 -6.80 -23.18 0.65
N PRO A 112 -5.70 -22.39 0.64
CA PRO A 112 -5.74 -20.99 0.25
C PRO A 112 -6.25 -20.80 -1.18
N GLU A 113 -7.33 -20.03 -1.29
CA GLU A 113 -7.97 -19.62 -2.53
C GLU A 113 -7.99 -18.08 -2.63
N LEU A 114 -8.34 -17.54 -3.79
CA LEU A 114 -8.34 -16.12 -4.05
C LEU A 114 -9.26 -15.35 -3.08
N TRP A 115 -10.43 -15.88 -2.80
CA TRP A 115 -11.38 -15.23 -1.91
C TRP A 115 -10.90 -15.14 -0.48
N HIS A 116 -10.06 -16.08 0.01
CA HIS A 116 -9.44 -15.99 1.34
C HIS A 116 -8.46 -14.82 1.42
N LEU A 117 -7.64 -14.64 0.38
CA LEU A 117 -6.73 -13.49 0.29
C LEU A 117 -7.52 -12.17 0.31
N ARG A 118 -8.57 -12.09 -0.50
CA ARG A 118 -9.44 -10.90 -0.56
C ARG A 118 -10.23 -10.68 0.72
N LEU A 119 -10.67 -11.74 1.40
CA LEU A 119 -11.34 -11.65 2.70
C LEU A 119 -10.44 -11.01 3.75
N VAL A 120 -9.19 -11.45 3.85
CA VAL A 120 -8.19 -10.86 4.77
C VAL A 120 -8.03 -9.37 4.50
N VAL A 121 -7.92 -8.97 3.24
CA VAL A 121 -7.73 -7.58 2.84
C VAL A 121 -9.01 -6.76 3.06
N ALA A 122 -10.19 -7.32 2.74
CA ALA A 122 -11.49 -6.69 2.95
C ALA A 122 -11.79 -6.45 4.43
N VAL A 123 -11.56 -7.46 5.29
CA VAL A 123 -11.69 -7.32 6.75
C VAL A 123 -10.71 -6.27 7.28
N SER A 124 -9.48 -6.24 6.75
CA SER A 124 -8.52 -5.18 7.09
C SER A 124 -9.02 -3.79 6.69
N GLY A 125 -9.73 -3.67 5.55
CA GLY A 125 -10.39 -2.44 5.13
C GLY A 125 -11.50 -2.01 6.09
N VAL A 126 -12.39 -2.93 6.47
CA VAL A 126 -13.46 -2.68 7.45
C VAL A 126 -12.88 -2.21 8.80
N LEU A 127 -11.90 -2.94 9.31
CA LEU A 127 -11.22 -2.57 10.55
C LEU A 127 -10.41 -1.28 10.41
N GLY A 128 -9.86 -0.98 9.24
CA GLY A 128 -9.16 0.26 8.92
C GLY A 128 -10.06 1.48 9.01
N VAL A 129 -11.31 1.37 8.56
CA VAL A 129 -12.33 2.43 8.72
C VAL A 129 -12.61 2.69 10.21
N LEU A 130 -12.80 1.64 11.01
CA LEU A 130 -13.00 1.78 12.46
C LEU A 130 -11.76 2.34 13.16
N ALA A 131 -10.56 1.86 12.80
CA ALA A 131 -9.30 2.37 13.34
C ALA A 131 -9.15 3.86 13.04
N THR A 132 -9.52 4.31 11.84
CA THR A 132 -9.55 5.73 11.46
C THR A 132 -10.48 6.54 12.35
N TYR A 133 -11.68 6.04 12.61
CA TYR A 133 -12.64 6.68 13.51
C TYR A 133 -12.08 6.86 14.92
N PHE A 134 -11.52 5.80 15.51
CA PHE A 134 -10.96 5.87 16.86
C PHE A 134 -9.70 6.73 16.93
N ALA A 135 -8.81 6.66 15.94
CA ALA A 135 -7.66 7.54 15.84
C ALA A 135 -8.07 9.01 15.74
N GLY A 136 -9.05 9.34 14.90
CA GLY A 136 -9.60 10.68 14.76
C GLY A 136 -10.21 11.20 16.07
N ARG A 137 -10.95 10.38 16.77
CA ARG A 137 -11.49 10.77 18.10
C ARG A 137 -10.39 11.15 19.08
N VAL A 138 -9.31 10.38 19.13
CA VAL A 138 -8.17 10.67 20.03
C VAL A 138 -7.47 11.95 19.60
N ILE A 139 -7.16 12.10 18.33
CA ILE A 139 -6.43 13.25 17.78
C ILE A 139 -7.22 14.55 17.95
N PHE A 140 -8.53 14.52 17.70
CA PHE A 140 -9.38 15.71 17.79
C PHE A 140 -9.77 16.02 19.25
N ALA A 141 -9.96 15.00 20.11
CA ALA A 141 -10.28 15.21 21.51
C ALA A 141 -9.14 15.84 22.31
N GLY A 142 -7.89 15.52 22.00
CA GLY A 142 -6.72 16.13 22.63
C GLY A 142 -6.66 17.66 22.48
N ALA A 143 -7.28 18.16 21.39
CA ALA A 143 -7.44 19.60 21.16
C ALA A 143 -8.31 20.29 22.22
N LEU A 144 -9.34 19.61 22.69
CA LEU A 144 -10.34 20.17 23.62
C LEU A 144 -9.87 20.15 25.06
N LEU A 145 -9.05 19.17 25.43
CA LEU A 145 -8.52 19.01 26.80
C LEU A 145 -7.51 20.09 27.15
N ALA A 146 -6.94 20.78 26.17
CA ALA A 146 -5.98 21.86 26.38
C ALA A 146 -6.63 23.20 26.77
N GLY A 147 -7.97 23.25 26.95
CA GLY A 147 -8.68 24.50 27.27
C GLY A 147 -8.65 25.53 26.12
N ASN A 148 -7.98 25.21 25.04
CA ASN A 148 -7.92 26.07 23.86
C ASN A 148 -9.17 25.78 23.01
N ALA A 149 -10.13 26.71 23.03
CA ALA A 149 -11.13 26.75 21.98
C ALA A 149 -10.37 26.84 20.65
N VAL A 150 -10.31 25.75 19.91
CA VAL A 150 -9.72 25.77 18.57
C VAL A 150 -10.67 26.62 17.75
N ALA A 151 -10.19 27.77 17.30
CA ALA A 151 -10.89 28.52 16.28
C ALA A 151 -10.97 27.60 15.05
N GLY A 152 -12.14 27.03 14.82
CA GLY A 152 -12.50 26.44 13.55
C GLY A 152 -12.60 27.52 12.47
N PHE A 153 -13.04 27.14 11.28
CA PHE A 153 -13.38 28.10 10.23
C PHE A 153 -14.30 29.17 10.81
N ASP A 154 -14.00 30.43 10.59
CA ASP A 154 -14.83 31.61 10.96
C ASP A 154 -15.28 31.64 12.45
N GLY A 155 -14.39 31.34 13.38
CA GLY A 155 -14.68 31.45 14.82
C GLY A 155 -15.48 30.27 15.41
N VAL A 156 -15.75 29.21 14.66
CA VAL A 156 -16.39 28.00 15.17
C VAL A 156 -15.52 27.32 16.24
N ARG A 157 -16.05 27.16 17.44
CA ARG A 157 -15.37 26.40 18.50
C ARG A 157 -15.54 24.90 18.28
N VAL A 158 -14.45 24.17 18.20
CA VAL A 158 -14.49 22.69 18.13
C VAL A 158 -14.83 22.14 19.51
N ASP A 159 -16.04 21.67 19.70
CA ASP A 159 -16.49 20.94 20.89
C ASP A 159 -16.34 19.42 20.72
N ALA A 160 -16.61 18.65 21.79
CA ALA A 160 -16.49 17.19 21.77
C ALA A 160 -17.43 16.52 20.75
N ARG A 161 -18.58 17.13 20.45
CA ARG A 161 -19.52 16.61 19.44
C ARG A 161 -19.00 16.86 18.03
N LEU A 162 -18.39 18.03 17.79
CA LEU A 162 -17.76 18.36 16.53
C LEU A 162 -16.58 17.42 16.24
N ALA A 163 -15.73 17.16 17.25
CA ALA A 163 -14.62 16.22 17.17
C ALA A 163 -15.08 14.80 16.82
N ASP A 164 -16.12 14.29 17.49
CA ASP A 164 -16.71 12.97 17.20
C ASP A 164 -17.31 12.91 15.78
N ARG A 165 -17.96 13.99 15.32
CA ARG A 165 -18.49 14.09 13.95
C ARG A 165 -17.38 14.18 12.90
N ALA A 166 -16.32 14.93 13.16
CA ALA A 166 -15.16 15.00 12.28
C ALA A 166 -14.50 13.64 12.11
N ALA A 167 -14.34 12.88 13.20
CA ALA A 167 -13.84 11.52 13.16
C ALA A 167 -14.77 10.57 12.39
N LEU A 168 -16.10 10.68 12.59
CA LEU A 168 -17.10 9.89 11.86
C LEU A 168 -17.02 10.14 10.35
N TRP A 169 -17.04 11.41 9.93
CA TRP A 169 -16.98 11.75 8.51
C TRP A 169 -15.63 11.40 7.90
N GLY A 170 -14.52 11.61 8.62
CA GLY A 170 -13.20 11.16 8.16
C GLY A 170 -13.16 9.65 7.92
N ALA A 171 -13.71 8.86 8.83
CA ALA A 171 -13.81 7.41 8.66
C ALA A 171 -14.74 7.00 7.50
N ALA A 172 -15.87 7.70 7.31
CA ALA A 172 -16.75 7.45 6.18
C ALA A 172 -16.10 7.82 4.84
N LEU A 173 -15.37 8.93 4.78
CA LEU A 173 -14.63 9.37 3.59
C LEU A 173 -13.52 8.38 3.21
N VAL A 174 -12.75 7.85 4.17
CA VAL A 174 -11.75 6.82 3.85
C VAL A 174 -12.41 5.52 3.38
N GLY A 175 -13.52 5.11 4.02
CA GLY A 175 -14.27 3.90 3.65
C GLY A 175 -14.92 3.95 2.27
N THR A 176 -15.05 5.14 1.68
CA THR A 176 -15.53 5.37 0.31
C THR A 176 -14.47 5.97 -0.62
N GLY A 177 -13.23 6.07 -0.14
CA GLY A 177 -12.11 6.61 -0.89
C GLY A 177 -11.66 5.65 -2.00
N THR A 178 -11.52 6.15 -3.23
CA THR A 178 -11.32 5.32 -4.43
C THR A 178 -10.12 4.37 -4.33
N LEU A 179 -8.94 4.87 -3.96
CA LEU A 179 -7.75 4.04 -3.88
C LEU A 179 -7.72 3.20 -2.60
N PHE A 180 -8.32 3.69 -1.50
CA PHE A 180 -8.43 2.92 -0.27
C PHE A 180 -9.35 1.71 -0.47
N VAL A 181 -10.51 1.91 -1.11
CA VAL A 181 -11.41 0.81 -1.46
C VAL A 181 -10.73 -0.17 -2.42
N ARG A 182 -10.06 0.34 -3.46
CA ARG A 182 -9.29 -0.51 -4.36
C ARG A 182 -8.31 -1.39 -3.60
N SER A 183 -7.52 -0.82 -2.69
CA SER A 183 -6.55 -1.58 -1.89
C SER A 183 -7.20 -2.61 -0.97
N GLY A 184 -8.43 -2.35 -0.49
CA GLY A 184 -9.21 -3.28 0.32
C GLY A 184 -9.98 -4.33 -0.48
N ARG A 185 -9.98 -4.25 -1.82
CA ARG A 185 -10.72 -5.17 -2.71
C ARG A 185 -9.81 -6.05 -3.57
N ILE A 186 -8.56 -5.65 -3.73
CA ILE A 186 -7.54 -6.40 -4.44
C ILE A 186 -6.61 -7.02 -3.41
N GLY A 187 -6.22 -8.27 -3.59
CA GLY A 187 -5.39 -9.03 -2.66
C GLY A 187 -3.96 -8.47 -2.49
N GLU A 188 -3.86 -7.18 -2.18
CA GLU A 188 -2.59 -6.49 -1.91
C GLU A 188 -2.37 -6.32 -0.40
N LEU A 189 -1.13 -6.50 0.05
CA LEU A 189 -0.77 -6.42 1.48
C LEU A 189 -0.90 -4.99 2.07
N ASP A 190 -0.98 -3.97 1.20
CA ASP A 190 -0.94 -2.57 1.59
C ASP A 190 -2.14 -2.15 2.47
N MET A 191 -3.27 -2.85 2.38
CA MET A 191 -4.41 -2.61 3.27
C MET A 191 -4.16 -3.13 4.70
N LEU A 192 -3.57 -4.32 4.85
CA LEU A 192 -3.19 -4.85 6.16
C LEU A 192 -2.12 -3.98 6.83
N LEU A 193 -1.18 -3.46 6.03
CA LEU A 193 -0.20 -2.47 6.47
C LEU A 193 -0.89 -1.18 6.92
N ALA A 194 -1.85 -0.65 6.14
CA ALA A 194 -2.57 0.57 6.48
C ALA A 194 -3.37 0.45 7.78
N LEU A 195 -4.05 -0.68 7.98
CA LEU A 195 -4.73 -0.98 9.25
C LEU A 195 -3.73 -0.94 10.42
N SER A 196 -2.64 -1.70 10.31
CA SER A 196 -1.63 -1.80 11.37
C SER A 196 -0.98 -0.45 11.67
N CYS A 197 -0.63 0.34 10.64
CA CYS A 197 -0.09 1.69 10.82
C CYS A 197 -1.12 2.64 11.45
N THR A 198 -2.39 2.59 11.03
CA THR A 198 -3.45 3.44 11.59
C THR A 198 -3.68 3.15 13.07
N LEU A 199 -3.71 1.87 13.45
CA LEU A 199 -3.81 1.45 14.85
C LEU A 199 -2.60 1.91 15.67
N ALA A 200 -1.38 1.72 15.15
CA ALA A 200 -0.15 2.11 15.83
C ALA A 200 -0.07 3.64 16.03
N ILE A 201 -0.38 4.43 14.99
CA ILE A 201 -0.35 5.89 15.04
C ILE A 201 -1.45 6.44 15.95
N GLY A 202 -2.67 5.90 15.85
CA GLY A 202 -3.78 6.26 16.74
C GLY A 202 -3.47 5.95 18.22
N ALA A 203 -2.83 4.81 18.48
CA ALA A 203 -2.40 4.40 19.81
C ALA A 203 -1.22 5.25 20.35
N ALA A 204 -0.29 5.64 19.49
CA ALA A 204 0.76 6.60 19.82
C ALA A 204 0.18 7.96 20.20
N ALA A 205 -0.78 8.47 19.41
CA ALA A 205 -1.50 9.70 19.73
C ALA A 205 -2.25 9.59 21.06
N TRP A 206 -2.91 8.46 21.31
CA TRP A 206 -3.55 8.20 22.61
C TRP A 206 -2.55 8.21 23.76
N SER A 207 -1.41 7.58 23.61
CA SER A 207 -0.34 7.57 24.63
C SER A 207 0.21 8.97 24.87
N TRP A 208 0.40 9.76 23.80
CA TRP A 208 0.88 11.13 23.89
C TRP A 208 -0.12 12.05 24.60
N GLU A 209 -1.39 12.05 24.22
CA GLU A 209 -2.39 12.88 24.87
C GLU A 209 -2.56 12.51 26.35
N THR A 210 -2.54 11.21 26.68
CA THR A 210 -2.62 10.75 28.08
C THR A 210 -1.37 11.20 28.86
N TRP A 211 -0.18 11.10 28.27
CA TRP A 211 1.05 11.55 28.91
C TRP A 211 1.04 13.07 29.13
N ARG A 212 0.59 13.83 28.15
CA ARG A 212 0.52 15.30 28.23
C ARG A 212 -0.41 15.77 29.35
N ILE A 213 -1.51 15.06 29.57
CA ILE A 213 -2.52 15.42 30.57
C ILE A 213 -2.15 14.88 31.96
N ALA A 214 -1.77 13.61 32.05
CA ALA A 214 -1.61 12.88 33.30
C ALA A 214 -0.14 12.61 33.69
N GLY A 215 0.83 13.08 32.91
CA GLY A 215 2.28 12.84 33.13
C GLY A 215 2.70 11.37 32.90
N ARG A 216 1.79 10.49 32.50
CA ARG A 216 2.05 9.07 32.24
C ARG A 216 1.32 8.59 30.98
N ALA A 217 1.97 7.76 30.17
CA ALA A 217 1.33 7.17 28.99
C ALA A 217 0.27 6.13 29.39
N SER A 218 -0.72 5.96 28.51
CA SER A 218 -1.69 4.88 28.62
C SER A 218 -0.99 3.53 28.39
N ARG A 219 -1.08 2.60 29.34
CA ARG A 219 -0.57 1.23 29.16
C ARG A 219 -1.21 0.54 27.95
N GLY A 220 -2.55 0.66 27.80
CA GLY A 220 -3.27 0.12 26.65
C GLY A 220 -2.83 0.75 25.32
N GLY A 221 -2.59 2.07 25.32
CA GLY A 221 -2.06 2.76 24.15
C GLY A 221 -0.66 2.26 23.75
N VAL A 222 0.27 2.12 24.72
CA VAL A 222 1.61 1.60 24.43
C VAL A 222 1.58 0.16 23.93
N LEU A 223 0.80 -0.73 24.57
CA LEU A 223 0.66 -2.12 24.16
C LEU A 223 0.05 -2.25 22.75
N MET A 224 -1.00 -1.49 22.47
CA MET A 224 -1.63 -1.49 21.15
C MET A 224 -0.68 -0.93 20.08
N ALA A 225 0.06 0.16 20.38
CA ALA A 225 1.07 0.69 19.47
C ALA A 225 2.16 -0.35 19.19
N ALA A 226 2.67 -1.04 20.22
CA ALA A 226 3.69 -2.06 20.09
C ALA A 226 3.20 -3.26 19.25
N ALA A 227 2.05 -3.83 19.59
CA ALA A 227 1.47 -4.97 18.87
C ALA A 227 1.20 -4.63 17.39
N SER A 228 0.62 -3.45 17.14
CA SER A 228 0.35 -3.00 15.78
C SER A 228 1.61 -2.69 14.99
N THR A 229 2.68 -2.19 15.64
CA THR A 229 3.98 -1.95 15.00
C THR A 229 4.67 -3.28 14.64
N VAL A 230 4.60 -4.29 15.50
CA VAL A 230 5.06 -5.65 15.19
C VAL A 230 4.30 -6.23 14.00
N ALA A 231 2.99 -6.15 13.99
CA ALA A 231 2.16 -6.60 12.87
C ALA A 231 2.51 -5.86 11.57
N ALA A 232 2.69 -4.55 11.63
CA ALA A 232 3.08 -3.74 10.48
C ALA A 232 4.46 -4.11 9.93
N ALA A 233 5.45 -4.34 10.82
CA ALA A 233 6.80 -4.78 10.45
C ALA A 233 6.80 -6.15 9.77
N LEU A 234 5.89 -7.05 10.17
CA LEU A 234 5.67 -8.34 9.50
C LEU A 234 4.87 -8.24 8.19
N CYS A 235 4.32 -7.05 7.86
CA CYS A 235 3.71 -6.80 6.56
C CYS A 235 4.73 -6.26 5.54
N LYS A 236 5.53 -5.25 5.93
CA LYS A 236 6.39 -4.54 4.97
C LYS A 236 7.46 -3.70 5.68
N ASP A 237 8.67 -3.68 5.16
CA ASP A 237 9.83 -3.00 5.77
C ASP A 237 9.63 -1.51 6.11
N PRO A 238 9.02 -0.65 5.27
CA PRO A 238 8.86 0.76 5.62
C PRO A 238 7.87 1.05 6.75
N ALA A 239 7.22 0.02 7.31
CA ALA A 239 6.20 0.19 8.35
C ALA A 239 6.69 0.97 9.57
N VAL A 240 7.88 0.65 10.07
CA VAL A 240 8.44 1.32 11.26
C VAL A 240 8.73 2.79 10.97
N MET A 241 9.21 3.11 9.75
CA MET A 241 9.38 4.49 9.30
C MET A 241 8.03 5.23 9.25
N ILE A 242 7.00 4.64 8.66
CA ILE A 242 5.66 5.24 8.56
C ILE A 242 5.11 5.55 9.96
N ILE A 243 5.24 4.62 10.90
CA ILE A 243 4.75 4.76 12.28
C ILE A 243 5.60 5.79 13.04
N GLY A 244 6.92 5.76 12.85
CA GLY A 244 7.84 6.72 13.47
C GLY A 244 7.53 8.15 13.05
N LEU A 245 7.41 8.37 11.74
CA LEU A 245 7.09 9.67 11.16
C LEU A 245 5.65 10.12 11.49
N GLY A 246 4.66 9.23 11.34
CA GLY A 246 3.25 9.57 11.58
C GLY A 246 2.87 9.64 13.05
N GLY A 247 3.37 8.73 13.88
CA GLY A 247 2.96 8.60 15.27
C GLY A 247 3.79 9.42 16.26
N TYR A 248 5.08 9.48 16.07
CA TYR A 248 6.00 10.06 17.08
C TYR A 248 6.68 11.35 16.64
N ALA A 249 6.95 11.54 15.35
CA ALA A 249 7.56 12.79 14.90
C ALA A 249 6.63 14.01 15.03
N GLY A 250 5.31 13.80 15.20
CA GLY A 250 4.36 14.85 15.57
C GLY A 250 4.73 15.54 16.88
N ILE A 251 5.33 14.82 17.84
CA ILE A 251 5.84 15.37 19.11
C ILE A 251 7.01 16.32 18.84
N LEU A 252 7.91 15.93 17.93
CA LEU A 252 9.05 16.76 17.52
C LEU A 252 8.58 18.02 16.80
N LEU A 253 7.63 17.87 15.85
CA LEU A 253 7.05 19.01 15.15
C LEU A 253 6.37 19.98 16.11
N TYR A 254 5.57 19.46 17.04
CA TYR A 254 4.94 20.28 18.08
C TYR A 254 5.97 21.07 18.88
N ALA A 255 7.05 20.41 19.32
CA ALA A 255 8.11 21.09 20.07
C ALA A 255 8.84 22.15 19.21
N ALA A 256 9.09 21.86 17.94
CA ALA A 256 9.76 22.79 17.03
C ALA A 256 8.99 24.09 16.81
N VAL A 257 7.64 24.04 16.77
CA VAL A 257 6.81 25.22 16.52
C VAL A 257 6.52 26.06 17.76
N GLN A 258 6.79 25.54 18.98
CA GLN A 258 6.59 26.33 20.18
C GLN A 258 7.42 27.63 20.15
N PRO A 259 6.87 28.74 20.65
CA PRO A 259 7.64 29.99 20.75
C PRO A 259 8.86 29.78 21.63
N GLY A 260 10.04 30.05 21.10
CA GLY A 260 11.27 30.06 21.89
C GLY A 260 11.37 31.31 22.75
N ARG A 261 12.26 31.31 23.76
CA ARG A 261 12.51 32.44 24.65
C ARG A 261 13.22 33.63 23.97
N GLY A 262 13.63 33.50 22.69
CA GLY A 262 14.27 34.53 21.87
C GLY A 262 13.70 34.58 20.45
N GLY A 263 14.10 35.61 19.68
CA GLY A 263 13.75 35.69 18.25
C GLY A 263 14.40 34.57 17.42
N PRO A 264 14.04 34.44 16.11
CA PRO A 264 14.62 33.44 15.24
C PRO A 264 16.14 33.60 15.13
N SER A 265 16.87 32.50 15.34
CA SER A 265 18.34 32.48 15.26
C SER A 265 18.79 32.72 13.80
N ARG A 266 20.08 33.10 13.61
CA ARG A 266 20.67 33.22 12.28
C ARG A 266 20.54 31.89 11.50
N ALA A 267 20.77 30.76 12.19
CA ALA A 267 20.62 29.44 11.59
C ALA A 267 19.17 29.17 11.10
N GLU A 268 18.15 29.57 11.84
CA GLU A 268 16.75 29.45 11.44
C GLU A 268 16.40 30.24 10.16
N ARG A 269 17.15 31.35 9.89
CA ARG A 269 16.93 32.20 8.72
C ARG A 269 17.66 31.70 7.46
N PHE A 270 18.87 31.17 7.62
CA PHE A 270 19.76 30.90 6.48
C PHE A 270 19.87 29.40 6.12
N VAL A 271 19.86 28.49 7.08
CA VAL A 271 20.05 27.06 6.81
C VAL A 271 18.91 26.46 5.97
N PRO A 272 17.62 26.69 6.27
CA PRO A 272 16.53 26.11 5.50
C PRO A 272 16.52 26.48 4.01
N PRO A 273 16.62 27.78 3.63
CA PRO A 273 16.65 28.15 2.21
C PRO A 273 17.89 27.63 1.49
N LEU A 274 19.04 27.57 2.16
CA LEU A 274 20.25 27.01 1.58
C LEU A 274 20.12 25.52 1.28
N VAL A 275 19.59 24.75 2.23
CA VAL A 275 19.33 23.32 2.06
C VAL A 275 18.27 23.09 0.97
N ALA A 276 17.22 23.92 0.91
CA ALA A 276 16.20 23.86 -0.12
C ALA A 276 16.80 24.05 -1.52
N ALA A 277 17.62 25.10 -1.69
CA ALA A 277 18.29 25.39 -2.96
C ALA A 277 19.26 24.28 -3.37
N ALA A 278 20.07 23.78 -2.43
CA ALA A 278 21.00 22.68 -2.71
C ALA A 278 20.28 21.39 -3.12
N ALA A 279 19.22 21.01 -2.41
CA ALA A 279 18.43 19.82 -2.74
C ALA A 279 17.73 19.94 -4.10
N MET A 280 17.18 21.11 -4.42
CA MET A 280 16.59 21.40 -5.71
C MET A 280 17.63 21.28 -6.85
N LEU A 281 18.81 21.89 -6.68
CA LEU A 281 19.88 21.84 -7.66
C LEU A 281 20.39 20.40 -7.92
N VAL A 282 20.50 19.59 -6.85
CA VAL A 282 20.86 18.17 -6.98
C VAL A 282 19.81 17.40 -7.76
N SER A 283 18.52 17.64 -7.45
CA SER A 283 17.41 16.97 -8.12
C SER A 283 17.27 17.38 -9.60
N LEU A 284 17.64 18.61 -9.95
CA LEU A 284 17.61 19.09 -11.34
C LEU A 284 18.63 18.39 -12.24
N ARG A 285 19.67 17.73 -11.69
CA ARG A 285 20.65 16.96 -12.47
C ARG A 285 20.07 15.68 -13.10
N THR A 286 18.92 15.22 -12.60
CA THR A 286 18.25 14.00 -13.08
C THR A 286 16.99 14.30 -13.89
N VAL A 287 16.82 15.55 -14.31
CA VAL A 287 15.63 16.01 -15.06
C VAL A 287 15.76 15.61 -16.53
N GLU A 288 14.84 14.77 -16.99
CA GLU A 288 14.69 14.38 -18.40
C GLU A 288 13.40 14.98 -19.00
N ASP A 289 12.42 15.35 -18.16
CA ASP A 289 11.10 15.87 -18.54
C ASP A 289 10.80 17.18 -17.80
N PRO A 290 10.10 18.17 -18.40
CA PRO A 290 9.63 19.38 -17.70
C PRO A 290 8.84 19.11 -16.41
N ALA A 291 8.13 17.99 -16.30
CA ALA A 291 7.45 17.58 -15.08
C ALA A 291 8.42 17.32 -13.91
N ASP A 292 9.65 16.92 -14.19
CA ASP A 292 10.70 16.67 -13.20
C ASP A 292 11.18 17.95 -12.53
N ILE A 293 11.07 19.11 -13.22
CA ILE A 293 11.42 20.43 -12.64
C ILE A 293 10.50 20.74 -11.45
N ALA A 294 9.18 20.49 -11.60
CA ALA A 294 8.23 20.65 -10.50
C ALA A 294 8.52 19.67 -9.36
N GLY A 295 8.89 18.43 -9.68
CA GLY A 295 9.35 17.43 -8.71
C GLY A 295 10.59 17.91 -7.93
N ALA A 296 11.59 18.45 -8.61
CA ALA A 296 12.81 18.99 -8.00
C ALA A 296 12.51 20.18 -7.07
N ALA A 297 11.59 21.08 -7.46
CA ALA A 297 11.16 22.19 -6.62
C ALA A 297 10.46 21.71 -5.34
N ILE A 298 9.60 20.68 -5.44
CA ILE A 298 8.96 20.06 -4.27
C ILE A 298 10.01 19.43 -3.36
N VAL A 299 10.98 18.68 -3.88
CA VAL A 299 12.07 18.09 -3.08
C VAL A 299 12.85 19.18 -2.35
N GLY A 300 13.21 20.26 -3.02
CA GLY A 300 13.88 21.41 -2.41
C GLY A 300 13.08 22.00 -1.24
N ALA A 301 11.79 22.27 -1.44
CA ALA A 301 10.91 22.80 -0.42
C ALA A 301 10.80 21.85 0.80
N LEU A 302 10.68 20.55 0.56
CA LEU A 302 10.61 19.52 1.63
C LEU A 302 11.90 19.45 2.44
N CYS A 303 13.06 19.44 1.79
CA CYS A 303 14.36 19.45 2.46
C CYS A 303 14.56 20.72 3.28
N GLY A 304 14.15 21.88 2.77
CA GLY A 304 14.17 23.13 3.50
C GLY A 304 13.29 23.13 4.75
N ALA A 305 12.06 22.58 4.62
CA ALA A 305 11.15 22.44 5.76
C ALA A 305 11.72 21.51 6.85
N LEU A 306 12.30 20.37 6.45
CA LEU A 306 12.95 19.45 7.38
C LEU A 306 14.16 20.09 8.06
N ALA A 307 14.99 20.84 7.32
CA ALA A 307 16.11 21.57 7.87
C ALA A 307 15.66 22.63 8.89
N TRP A 308 14.55 23.33 8.62
CA TRP A 308 13.97 24.28 9.57
C TRP A 308 13.57 23.60 10.88
N VAL A 309 12.89 22.44 10.80
CA VAL A 309 12.52 21.65 11.99
C VAL A 309 13.77 21.22 12.75
N ALA A 310 14.79 20.70 12.04
CA ALA A 310 16.04 20.25 12.65
C ALA A 310 16.76 21.37 13.38
N VAL A 311 16.93 22.54 12.74
CA VAL A 311 17.58 23.72 13.36
C VAL A 311 16.81 24.16 14.60
N ARG A 312 15.49 24.19 14.57
CA ARG A 312 14.67 24.57 15.70
C ARG A 312 14.76 23.58 16.86
N LEU A 313 14.88 22.30 16.57
CA LEU A 313 15.08 21.26 17.59
C LEU A 313 16.49 21.24 18.17
N CYS A 314 17.48 21.89 17.55
CA CYS A 314 18.80 22.03 18.15
C CYS A 314 18.78 22.91 19.42
N ALA A 315 17.73 23.70 19.66
CA ALA A 315 17.58 24.49 20.86
C ALA A 315 17.20 23.59 22.06
N PRO A 316 17.97 23.62 23.19
CA PRO A 316 17.74 22.72 24.32
C PRO A 316 16.37 22.89 24.98
N ASP A 317 15.80 24.09 24.95
CA ASP A 317 14.47 24.43 25.50
C ASP A 317 13.32 23.75 24.73
N ARG A 318 13.57 23.26 23.50
CA ARG A 318 12.64 22.50 22.68
C ARG A 318 12.97 21.00 22.62
N PHE A 319 14.26 20.69 22.49
CA PHE A 319 14.73 19.30 22.32
C PHE A 319 14.52 18.46 23.59
N VAL A 320 14.88 18.98 24.75
CA VAL A 320 14.75 18.23 26.01
C VAL A 320 13.30 17.89 26.35
N PRO A 321 12.30 18.79 26.24
CA PRO A 321 10.90 18.44 26.42
C PRO A 321 10.41 17.41 25.41
N ALA A 322 10.82 17.51 24.14
CA ALA A 322 10.47 16.55 23.11
C ALA A 322 11.02 15.15 23.43
N LEU A 323 12.27 15.03 23.83
CA LEU A 323 12.87 13.76 24.26
C LEU A 323 12.17 13.17 25.49
N ARG A 324 11.83 14.00 26.48
CA ARG A 324 11.06 13.54 27.65
C ARG A 324 9.69 13.00 27.26
N ALA A 325 9.01 13.65 26.30
CA ALA A 325 7.74 13.20 25.79
C ALA A 325 7.90 11.86 25.05
N LEU A 326 8.86 11.73 24.15
CA LEU A 326 9.15 10.49 23.43
C LEU A 326 9.49 9.33 24.38
N HIS A 327 10.29 9.60 25.41
CA HIS A 327 10.57 8.64 26.47
C HIS A 327 9.31 8.30 27.28
N GLY A 328 8.54 9.30 27.67
CA GLY A 328 7.30 9.15 28.42
C GLY A 328 6.26 8.27 27.71
N VAL A 329 6.11 8.42 26.40
CA VAL A 329 5.21 7.59 25.57
C VAL A 329 5.83 6.26 25.13
N ARG A 330 7.04 5.95 25.57
CA ARG A 330 7.76 4.71 25.22
C ARG A 330 8.00 4.55 23.72
N ALA A 331 8.22 5.64 22.98
CA ALA A 331 8.47 5.62 21.53
C ALA A 331 9.61 4.67 21.15
N TRP A 332 10.72 4.72 21.90
CA TRP A 332 11.89 3.86 21.67
C TRP A 332 11.60 2.38 21.79
N LEU A 333 10.76 2.00 22.78
CA LEU A 333 10.33 0.61 22.95
C LEU A 333 9.48 0.16 21.75
N VAL A 334 8.49 0.95 21.34
CA VAL A 334 7.58 0.60 20.26
C VAL A 334 8.32 0.48 18.92
N LEU A 335 9.13 1.47 18.58
CA LEU A 335 9.91 1.47 17.34
C LEU A 335 11.00 0.40 17.37
N GLY A 336 11.66 0.23 18.52
CA GLY A 336 12.67 -0.81 18.73
C GLY A 336 12.11 -2.22 18.55
N LEU A 337 10.88 -2.50 19.04
CA LEU A 337 10.19 -3.78 18.80
C LEU A 337 9.89 -4.00 17.32
N GLY A 338 9.48 -2.96 16.60
CA GLY A 338 9.27 -3.05 15.15
C GLY A 338 10.55 -3.37 14.38
N ILE A 339 11.64 -2.67 14.68
CA ILE A 339 12.97 -2.91 14.10
C ILE A 339 13.43 -4.34 14.45
N ALA A 340 13.35 -4.72 15.73
CA ALA A 340 13.72 -6.04 16.19
C ALA A 340 12.93 -7.14 15.46
N THR A 341 11.65 -6.94 15.24
CA THR A 341 10.80 -7.89 14.50
C THR A 341 11.28 -8.08 13.06
N SER A 342 11.57 -7.00 12.33
CA SER A 342 12.12 -7.09 10.96
C SER A 342 13.47 -7.77 10.94
N VAL A 343 14.36 -7.45 11.89
CA VAL A 343 15.70 -8.04 11.98
C VAL A 343 15.61 -9.52 12.36
N LEU A 344 14.81 -9.88 13.36
CA LEU A 344 14.64 -11.27 13.81
C LEU A 344 14.05 -12.16 12.72
N TRP A 345 13.08 -11.65 11.95
CA TRP A 345 12.55 -12.37 10.79
C TRP A 345 13.66 -12.66 9.77
N ARG A 346 14.48 -11.67 9.40
CA ARG A 346 15.60 -11.84 8.45
C ARG A 346 16.67 -12.79 8.96
N ILE A 347 16.97 -12.74 10.26
CA ILE A 347 17.87 -13.71 10.91
C ILE A 347 17.28 -15.13 10.83
N GLY A 348 15.98 -15.29 11.11
CA GLY A 348 15.26 -16.54 10.99
C GLY A 348 15.34 -17.13 9.58
N VAL A 349 15.05 -16.30 8.57
CA VAL A 349 15.20 -16.68 7.15
C VAL A 349 16.64 -17.12 6.86
N SER A 350 17.64 -16.30 7.22
CA SER A 350 19.05 -16.61 6.96
C SER A 350 19.53 -17.93 7.60
N ARG A 351 19.02 -18.25 8.79
CA ARG A 351 19.34 -19.53 9.45
C ARG A 351 18.69 -20.75 8.78
N LEU A 352 17.55 -20.55 8.13
CA LEU A 352 16.78 -21.63 7.51
C LEU A 352 17.23 -21.95 6.08
N ILE A 353 17.54 -20.92 5.27
CA ILE A 353 17.98 -21.11 3.88
C ILE A 353 19.50 -21.04 3.70
N GLY A 354 20.22 -20.63 4.72
CA GLY A 354 21.67 -20.43 4.69
C GLY A 354 22.07 -18.96 4.42
N PRO A 355 23.21 -18.54 5.01
CA PRO A 355 23.61 -17.12 5.00
C PRO A 355 24.07 -16.62 3.62
N ALA A 356 24.54 -17.50 2.74
CA ALA A 356 24.99 -17.13 1.39
C ALA A 356 23.78 -16.81 0.49
N GLU A 357 22.79 -17.70 0.45
CA GLU A 357 21.55 -17.51 -0.30
C GLU A 357 20.78 -16.29 0.22
N ALA A 358 20.63 -16.16 1.54
CA ALA A 358 19.97 -15.02 2.16
C ALA A 358 20.63 -13.68 1.79
N ARG A 359 21.97 -13.59 1.80
CA ARG A 359 22.71 -12.38 1.40
C ARG A 359 22.51 -12.04 -0.07
N SER A 360 22.53 -13.02 -0.95
CA SER A 360 22.29 -12.82 -2.38
C SER A 360 20.90 -12.24 -2.64
N LEU A 361 19.86 -12.85 -2.04
CA LEU A 361 18.47 -12.41 -2.23
C LEU A 361 18.19 -11.02 -1.62
N LEU A 362 18.74 -10.74 -0.43
CA LEU A 362 18.59 -9.44 0.21
C LEU A 362 19.37 -8.35 -0.53
N GLY A 363 20.55 -8.67 -1.05
CA GLY A 363 21.35 -7.76 -1.88
C GLY A 363 20.59 -7.36 -3.15
N GLN A 364 20.01 -8.33 -3.85
CA GLN A 364 19.19 -8.06 -5.04
C GLN A 364 17.97 -7.19 -4.72
N GLU A 365 17.28 -7.42 -3.60
CA GLU A 365 16.14 -6.59 -3.21
C GLU A 365 16.57 -5.15 -2.89
N ILE A 366 17.70 -4.95 -2.22
CA ILE A 366 18.24 -3.63 -1.93
C ILE A 366 18.59 -2.92 -3.24
N ASP A 367 19.29 -3.58 -4.14
CA ASP A 367 19.67 -3.02 -5.45
C ASP A 367 18.44 -2.64 -6.28
N ASP A 368 17.43 -3.52 -6.34
CA ASP A 368 16.17 -3.24 -7.04
C ASP A 368 15.43 -2.04 -6.41
N ASN A 369 15.46 -1.93 -5.09
CA ASN A 369 14.83 -0.80 -4.40
C ASN A 369 15.60 0.52 -4.59
N LEU A 370 16.93 0.50 -4.69
CA LEU A 370 17.74 1.69 -4.92
C LEU A 370 17.69 2.17 -6.38
N ARG A 371 17.57 1.24 -7.34
CA ARG A 371 17.49 1.58 -8.78
C ARG A 371 16.18 2.23 -9.20
N VAL A 372 15.11 2.07 -8.42
CA VAL A 372 13.78 2.66 -8.71
C VAL A 372 13.65 4.04 -8.03
N LEU A 373 14.67 4.88 -8.14
CA LEU A 373 14.55 6.31 -7.82
C LEU A 373 13.87 7.00 -9.01
N VAL A 374 12.62 7.40 -8.84
CA VAL A 374 11.82 8.06 -9.90
C VAL A 374 11.78 9.55 -9.61
N ALA A 375 12.33 10.38 -10.49
CA ALA A 375 12.35 11.83 -10.34
C ALA A 375 10.93 12.43 -10.24
N SER A 376 9.95 11.85 -10.94
CA SER A 376 8.54 12.23 -10.87
C SER A 376 7.81 11.75 -9.61
N ALA A 377 8.48 11.05 -8.66
CA ALA A 377 7.84 10.52 -7.46
C ALA A 377 7.05 11.57 -6.64
N PRO A 378 7.52 12.82 -6.43
CA PRO A 378 6.77 13.82 -5.70
C PRO A 378 5.44 14.17 -6.36
N LEU A 379 5.40 14.29 -7.70
CA LEU A 379 4.16 14.58 -8.44
C LEU A 379 3.20 13.39 -8.40
N ASN A 380 3.71 12.17 -8.58
CA ASN A 380 2.91 10.96 -8.48
C ASN A 380 2.32 10.79 -7.07
N ASN A 381 3.08 11.10 -6.03
CA ASN A 381 2.63 11.07 -4.65
C ASN A 381 1.59 12.16 -4.38
N LEU A 382 1.79 13.38 -4.91
CA LEU A 382 0.80 14.46 -4.84
C LEU A 382 -0.50 14.02 -5.52
N TRP A 383 -0.42 13.48 -6.72
CA TRP A 383 -1.57 12.93 -7.44
C TRP A 383 -2.29 11.83 -6.64
N ALA A 384 -1.53 10.91 -6.04
CA ALA A 384 -2.10 9.88 -5.16
C ALA A 384 -2.83 10.48 -3.94
N CYS A 385 -2.31 11.56 -3.36
CA CYS A 385 -2.99 12.28 -2.28
C CYS A 385 -4.29 12.93 -2.75
N LEU A 386 -4.31 13.48 -3.98
CA LEU A 386 -5.48 14.16 -4.56
C LEU A 386 -6.65 13.21 -4.86
N ILE A 387 -6.35 11.99 -5.31
CA ILE A 387 -7.37 11.01 -5.71
C ILE A 387 -7.60 9.90 -4.67
N GLY A 388 -6.67 9.71 -3.74
CA GLY A 388 -6.64 8.56 -2.83
C GLY A 388 -7.90 8.35 -2.02
N VAL A 389 -8.44 9.43 -1.48
CA VAL A 389 -9.66 9.46 -0.66
C VAL A 389 -10.83 10.11 -1.41
N GLY A 390 -10.69 10.37 -2.72
CA GLY A 390 -11.74 11.01 -3.52
C GLY A 390 -12.15 12.38 -2.94
N ALA A 391 -13.43 12.59 -2.65
CA ALA A 391 -13.93 13.85 -2.08
C ALA A 391 -13.21 14.27 -0.79
N GLY A 392 -12.79 13.31 0.03
CA GLY A 392 -12.02 13.57 1.26
C GLY A 392 -10.68 14.25 1.00
N SER A 393 -10.00 13.92 -0.10
CA SER A 393 -8.74 14.57 -0.48
C SER A 393 -8.94 16.05 -0.83
N TRP A 394 -9.97 16.39 -1.59
CA TRP A 394 -10.28 17.77 -1.94
C TRP A 394 -10.69 18.59 -0.73
N LEU A 395 -11.50 18.03 0.18
CA LEU A 395 -11.83 18.67 1.44
C LEU A 395 -10.56 18.89 2.30
N ALA A 396 -9.62 17.93 2.31
CA ALA A 396 -8.35 18.08 3.03
C ALA A 396 -7.51 19.23 2.48
N ILE A 397 -7.49 19.45 1.15
CA ILE A 397 -6.81 20.60 0.53
C ILE A 397 -7.38 21.91 1.05
N PHE A 398 -8.72 22.06 1.05
CA PHE A 398 -9.35 23.24 1.63
C PHE A 398 -8.96 23.43 3.10
N GLY A 399 -8.88 22.36 3.87
CA GLY A 399 -8.40 22.38 5.25
C GLY A 399 -6.96 22.87 5.36
N VAL A 400 -6.05 22.41 4.49
CA VAL A 400 -4.66 22.88 4.45
C VAL A 400 -4.59 24.35 4.07
N LEU A 401 -5.28 24.78 3.02
CA LEU A 401 -5.31 26.19 2.59
C LEU A 401 -5.81 27.11 3.69
N TRP A 402 -6.84 26.68 4.42
CA TRP A 402 -7.33 27.42 5.58
C TRP A 402 -6.29 27.48 6.70
N LEU A 403 -5.63 26.38 7.06
CA LEU A 403 -4.56 26.33 8.07
C LEU A 403 -3.41 27.28 7.73
N VAL A 404 -3.05 27.39 6.45
CA VAL A 404 -2.01 28.30 5.95
C VAL A 404 -2.47 29.75 6.04
N ARG A 405 -3.71 30.05 5.67
CA ARG A 405 -4.26 31.40 5.67
C ARG A 405 -4.42 31.98 7.06
N ASP A 406 -5.11 31.26 7.94
CA ASP A 406 -5.53 31.77 9.23
C ASP A 406 -4.51 31.51 10.34
N ARG A 407 -3.50 30.68 10.05
CA ARG A 407 -2.37 30.31 10.97
C ARG A 407 -2.83 30.05 12.40
N PRO A 408 -3.88 29.26 12.63
CA PRO A 408 -4.38 29.01 13.97
C PRO A 408 -3.30 28.30 14.79
N ARG A 409 -3.30 28.49 16.12
CA ARG A 409 -2.46 27.70 17.01
C ARG A 409 -2.99 26.27 17.04
N LEU A 410 -2.33 25.36 16.32
CA LEU A 410 -2.74 23.97 16.26
C LEU A 410 -2.57 23.28 17.62
N PRO A 411 -3.58 22.58 18.11
CA PRO A 411 -3.46 21.74 19.30
C PRO A 411 -2.41 20.64 19.11
N ALA A 412 -1.85 20.16 20.22
CA ALA A 412 -0.78 19.15 20.21
C ALA A 412 -1.13 17.91 19.37
N GLY A 413 -2.31 17.33 19.54
CA GLY A 413 -2.75 16.14 18.78
C GLY A 413 -2.83 16.33 17.26
N TRP A 414 -3.05 17.54 16.77
CA TRP A 414 -3.10 17.83 15.33
C TRP A 414 -1.74 17.72 14.67
N TRP A 415 -0.65 17.90 15.42
CA TRP A 415 0.70 17.68 14.89
C TRP A 415 0.96 16.23 14.53
N THR A 416 0.19 15.29 15.10
CA THR A 416 0.16 13.89 14.62
C THR A 416 -0.38 13.81 13.19
N LEU A 417 -1.47 14.53 12.84
CA LEU A 417 -1.97 14.55 11.46
C LEU A 417 -0.98 15.21 10.50
N VAL A 418 -0.40 16.35 10.89
CA VAL A 418 0.61 17.05 10.07
C VAL A 418 1.82 16.15 9.82
N ALA A 419 2.31 15.45 10.84
CA ALA A 419 3.39 14.50 10.71
C ALA A 419 2.99 13.29 9.84
N TRP A 420 1.81 12.73 10.08
CA TRP A 420 1.33 11.54 9.37
C TRP A 420 1.17 11.79 7.87
N ILE A 421 0.62 12.93 7.47
CA ILE A 421 0.50 13.32 6.07
C ILE A 421 1.85 13.82 5.54
N GLY A 422 2.39 14.88 6.16
CA GLY A 422 3.51 15.66 5.62
C GLY A 422 4.82 14.88 5.61
N LEU A 423 5.23 14.29 6.75
CA LEU A 423 6.53 13.63 6.84
C LEU A 423 6.56 12.31 6.04
N ASN A 424 5.45 11.55 5.98
CA ASN A 424 5.40 10.37 5.13
C ASN A 424 5.39 10.72 3.64
N PHE A 425 4.66 11.79 3.24
CA PHE A 425 4.73 12.32 1.88
C PHE A 425 6.17 12.72 1.52
N CYS A 426 6.84 13.46 2.42
CA CYS A 426 8.25 13.84 2.25
C CYS A 426 9.14 12.60 2.09
N ALA A 427 9.03 11.64 2.99
CA ALA A 427 9.88 10.45 2.98
C ALA A 427 9.73 9.65 1.68
N PHE A 428 8.50 9.34 1.24
CA PHE A 428 8.28 8.61 0.00
C PHE A 428 8.69 9.40 -1.24
N SER A 429 8.53 10.72 -1.23
CA SER A 429 8.97 11.59 -2.33
C SER A 429 10.50 11.67 -2.42
N LEU A 430 11.19 11.82 -1.28
CA LEU A 430 12.66 11.85 -1.22
C LEU A 430 13.30 10.49 -1.53
N LEU A 431 12.61 9.40 -1.20
CA LEU A 431 13.04 8.04 -1.55
C LEU A 431 12.69 7.65 -3.00
N GLY A 432 12.17 8.57 -3.81
CA GLY A 432 11.81 8.31 -5.20
C GLY A 432 10.69 7.27 -5.39
N LYS A 433 9.85 7.03 -4.38
CA LYS A 433 8.78 6.01 -4.42
C LYS A 433 7.45 6.64 -4.84
N GLY A 434 7.24 6.79 -6.14
CA GLY A 434 6.04 7.40 -6.73
C GLY A 434 4.89 6.44 -7.05
N VAL A 435 4.72 5.36 -6.30
CA VAL A 435 3.64 4.40 -6.51
C VAL A 435 2.50 4.62 -5.53
N ASN A 436 1.30 4.88 -6.03
CA ASN A 436 0.11 5.25 -5.26
C ASN A 436 -0.13 4.39 -4.01
N ARG A 437 0.12 3.09 -4.06
CA ARG A 437 -0.09 2.15 -2.96
C ARG A 437 0.83 2.38 -1.74
N TYR A 438 2.00 3.02 -1.92
CA TYR A 438 2.87 3.33 -0.77
C TYR A 438 2.24 4.33 0.19
N LEU A 439 1.31 5.16 -0.31
CA LEU A 439 0.58 6.13 0.49
C LEU A 439 -0.71 5.59 1.13
N THR A 440 -1.05 4.31 0.91
CA THR A 440 -2.24 3.70 1.53
C THR A 440 -2.31 3.93 3.05
N PRO A 441 -1.21 3.81 3.83
CA PRO A 441 -1.24 4.12 5.26
C PRO A 441 -1.43 5.60 5.60
N VAL A 442 -1.35 6.53 4.63
CA VAL A 442 -1.49 7.98 4.84
C VAL A 442 -2.94 8.43 4.59
N TRP A 443 -3.70 7.72 3.78
CA TRP A 443 -5.07 8.11 3.43
C TRP A 443 -6.02 8.26 4.61
N PRO A 444 -5.94 7.47 5.71
CA PRO A 444 -6.72 7.72 6.91
C PRO A 444 -6.54 9.13 7.47
N ALA A 445 -5.30 9.65 7.49
CA ALA A 445 -5.02 11.00 7.99
C ALA A 445 -5.58 12.09 7.06
N ILE A 446 -5.46 11.91 5.74
CA ILE A 446 -6.05 12.82 4.75
C ILE A 446 -7.58 12.86 4.91
N ALA A 447 -8.20 11.69 5.07
CA ALA A 447 -9.64 11.59 5.29
C ALA A 447 -10.09 12.25 6.60
N LEU A 448 -9.32 12.11 7.67
CA LEU A 448 -9.60 12.78 8.95
C LEU A 448 -9.54 14.30 8.80
N LEU A 449 -8.56 14.83 8.10
CA LEU A 449 -8.49 16.26 7.80
C LEU A 449 -9.68 16.72 6.95
N GLY A 450 -10.05 15.93 5.92
CA GLY A 450 -11.25 16.18 5.11
C GLY A 450 -12.54 16.17 5.92
N GLY A 451 -12.70 15.22 6.84
CA GLY A 451 -13.85 15.13 7.75
C GLY A 451 -13.95 16.31 8.70
N LEU A 452 -12.81 16.77 9.23
CA LEU A 452 -12.75 17.98 10.05
C LEU A 452 -13.15 19.23 9.25
N THR A 453 -12.62 19.37 8.05
CA THR A 453 -12.95 20.48 7.14
C THR A 453 -14.45 20.50 6.82
N LEU A 454 -15.01 19.34 6.46
CA LEU A 454 -16.43 19.19 6.17
C LEU A 454 -17.31 19.65 7.34
N VAL A 455 -17.01 19.15 8.54
CA VAL A 455 -17.82 19.50 9.73
C VAL A 455 -17.66 20.95 10.11
N SER A 456 -16.47 21.53 9.96
CA SER A 456 -16.23 22.96 10.19
C SER A 456 -17.00 23.85 9.21
N LEU A 457 -17.01 23.51 7.91
CA LEU A 457 -17.79 24.22 6.89
C LEU A 457 -19.29 24.16 7.16
N LEU A 458 -19.82 23.00 7.55
CA LEU A 458 -21.22 22.83 7.90
C LEU A 458 -21.62 23.61 9.16
N ALA A 459 -20.68 23.79 10.10
CA ALA A 459 -20.91 24.55 11.32
C ALA A 459 -20.81 26.07 11.10
N ALA A 460 -19.91 26.53 10.22
CA ALA A 460 -19.70 27.95 9.94
C ALA A 460 -20.88 28.61 9.19
N HIS A 461 -21.63 27.85 8.39
CA HIS A 461 -22.70 28.39 7.56
C HIS A 461 -24.08 27.79 7.87
N PRO A 462 -24.64 28.04 9.08
CA PRO A 462 -25.91 27.44 9.48
C PRO A 462 -27.10 27.86 8.59
N ALA A 463 -27.04 29.03 7.98
CA ALA A 463 -28.10 29.55 7.07
C ALA A 463 -28.04 28.91 5.66
N ARG A 464 -26.86 28.43 5.24
CA ARG A 464 -26.64 27.74 3.94
C ARG A 464 -26.50 26.22 4.16
N ARG A 465 -27.10 25.69 5.20
CA ARG A 465 -26.98 24.27 5.56
C ARG A 465 -27.35 23.41 4.35
N MET A 466 -26.33 22.96 3.64
CA MET A 466 -26.50 21.74 2.86
C MET A 466 -26.96 20.69 3.87
N PRO A 467 -28.18 20.13 3.72
CA PRO A 467 -28.70 19.22 4.71
C PRO A 467 -27.70 18.08 4.91
N ALA A 468 -27.37 17.75 6.15
CA ALA A 468 -26.43 16.67 6.46
C ALA A 468 -26.82 15.35 5.78
N TRP A 469 -28.12 15.18 5.46
CA TRP A 469 -28.62 14.04 4.72
C TRP A 469 -28.10 13.97 3.26
N ILE A 470 -27.85 15.12 2.58
CA ILE A 470 -27.26 15.13 1.23
C ILE A 470 -25.84 14.54 1.28
N VAL A 471 -25.05 14.99 2.26
CA VAL A 471 -23.69 14.44 2.44
C VAL A 471 -23.74 12.95 2.74
N ALA A 472 -24.65 12.53 3.64
CA ALA A 472 -24.84 11.12 3.96
C ALA A 472 -25.31 10.31 2.73
N ALA A 473 -26.28 10.82 1.96
CA ALA A 473 -26.76 10.20 0.73
C ALA A 473 -25.65 10.07 -0.32
N THR A 474 -24.79 11.10 -0.48
CA THR A 474 -23.63 11.05 -1.38
C THR A 474 -22.65 9.97 -0.95
N VAL A 475 -22.32 9.87 0.34
CA VAL A 475 -21.43 8.82 0.86
C VAL A 475 -22.02 7.44 0.63
N VAL A 476 -23.32 7.26 0.88
CA VAL A 476 -24.01 5.99 0.61
C VAL A 476 -24.04 5.66 -0.87
N ALA A 477 -24.31 6.64 -1.74
CA ALA A 477 -24.30 6.42 -3.19
C ALA A 477 -22.90 6.03 -3.70
N LEU A 478 -21.83 6.66 -3.20
CA LEU A 478 -20.46 6.28 -3.50
C LEU A 478 -20.15 4.86 -3.01
N ALA A 479 -20.59 4.51 -1.80
CA ALA A 479 -20.40 3.17 -1.25
C ALA A 479 -21.09 2.10 -2.11
N LEU A 480 -22.35 2.34 -2.49
CA LEU A 480 -23.12 1.43 -3.33
C LEU A 480 -22.52 1.32 -4.74
N GLY A 481 -22.09 2.44 -5.33
CA GLY A 481 -21.43 2.45 -6.65
C GLY A 481 -20.14 1.65 -6.64
N GLN A 482 -19.30 1.80 -5.63
CA GLN A 482 -18.06 1.04 -5.49
C GLN A 482 -18.34 -0.44 -5.19
N SER A 483 -19.30 -0.73 -4.31
CA SER A 483 -19.73 -2.10 -4.04
C SER A 483 -20.17 -2.81 -5.32
N TRP A 484 -21.04 -2.18 -6.10
CA TRP A 484 -21.48 -2.70 -7.39
C TRP A 484 -20.32 -2.89 -8.37
N TYR A 485 -19.44 -1.90 -8.49
CA TYR A 485 -18.29 -1.99 -9.40
C TYR A 485 -17.39 -3.19 -9.08
N TYR A 486 -17.05 -3.41 -7.82
CA TYR A 486 -16.19 -4.54 -7.45
C TYR A 486 -16.94 -5.88 -7.37
N ALA A 487 -18.24 -5.88 -7.06
CA ALA A 487 -19.02 -7.11 -7.00
C ALA A 487 -19.44 -7.63 -8.39
N ALA A 488 -19.74 -6.75 -9.34
CA ALA A 488 -20.26 -7.15 -10.65
C ALA A 488 -19.58 -6.44 -11.83
N GLY A 489 -19.32 -5.13 -11.71
CA GLY A 489 -18.88 -4.30 -12.82
C GLY A 489 -17.47 -4.65 -13.30
N ARG A 490 -16.55 -4.90 -12.38
CA ARG A 490 -15.14 -5.14 -12.73
C ARG A 490 -14.95 -6.38 -13.61
N GLY A 491 -15.54 -7.50 -13.25
CA GLY A 491 -15.48 -8.70 -14.07
C GLY A 491 -16.20 -8.56 -15.40
N ARG A 492 -17.24 -7.69 -15.45
CA ARG A 492 -18.01 -7.43 -16.67
C ARG A 492 -17.30 -6.46 -17.62
N PHE A 493 -16.66 -5.41 -17.10
CA PHE A 493 -16.03 -4.37 -17.93
C PHE A 493 -14.59 -4.69 -18.32
N TYR A 494 -13.90 -5.52 -17.55
CA TYR A 494 -12.49 -5.87 -17.77
C TYR A 494 -12.23 -7.37 -17.60
N PRO A 495 -13.00 -8.24 -18.32
CA PRO A 495 -12.83 -9.68 -18.19
C PRO A 495 -11.42 -10.12 -18.60
N GLU A 496 -10.83 -9.44 -19.58
CA GLU A 496 -9.50 -9.73 -20.11
C GLU A 496 -8.35 -9.50 -19.11
N LEU A 497 -8.60 -8.83 -17.98
CA LEU A 497 -7.61 -8.67 -16.92
C LEU A 497 -7.60 -9.83 -15.92
N SER A 498 -8.56 -10.76 -16.05
CA SER A 498 -8.67 -11.97 -15.23
C SER A 498 -7.91 -13.12 -15.88
N SER A 499 -6.98 -13.72 -15.13
CA SER A 499 -6.28 -14.92 -15.59
C SER A 499 -7.09 -16.22 -15.40
N ARG A 500 -8.28 -16.16 -14.76
CA ARG A 500 -9.10 -17.35 -14.42
C ARG A 500 -9.57 -18.10 -15.66
N ASP A 501 -10.16 -17.38 -16.61
CA ASP A 501 -10.82 -18.00 -17.76
C ASP A 501 -9.79 -18.66 -18.67
N LEU A 502 -8.66 -17.99 -18.94
CA LEU A 502 -7.56 -18.60 -19.67
C LEU A 502 -7.00 -19.83 -18.94
N ALA A 503 -6.86 -19.77 -17.63
CA ALA A 503 -6.36 -20.91 -16.86
C ALA A 503 -7.31 -22.11 -16.92
N LEU A 504 -8.63 -21.88 -16.88
CA LEU A 504 -9.63 -22.95 -17.00
C LEU A 504 -9.59 -23.59 -18.40
N GLU A 505 -9.47 -22.77 -19.44
CA GLU A 505 -9.36 -23.25 -20.81
C GLU A 505 -8.08 -24.06 -21.02
N LEU A 506 -6.93 -23.55 -20.52
CA LEU A 506 -5.65 -24.26 -20.56
C LEU A 506 -5.75 -25.62 -19.84
N ARG A 507 -6.39 -25.69 -18.67
CA ARG A 507 -6.59 -26.95 -17.94
C ARG A 507 -7.40 -27.99 -18.71
N ALA A 508 -8.33 -27.52 -19.52
CA ALA A 508 -9.18 -28.39 -20.34
C ALA A 508 -8.49 -28.89 -21.61
N MET A 509 -7.32 -28.34 -21.98
CA MET A 509 -6.61 -28.73 -23.19
C MET A 509 -5.93 -30.10 -23.01
N PRO A 510 -6.14 -31.05 -23.97
CA PRO A 510 -5.44 -32.33 -23.96
C PRO A 510 -3.91 -32.13 -24.01
N GLY A 511 -3.18 -32.90 -23.23
CA GLY A 511 -1.71 -32.89 -23.23
C GLY A 511 -1.06 -31.75 -22.44
N LEU A 512 -1.83 -30.78 -21.91
CA LEU A 512 -1.23 -29.71 -21.10
C LEU A 512 -0.53 -30.25 -19.85
N ASP A 513 -1.11 -31.27 -19.20
CA ASP A 513 -0.54 -31.84 -17.95
C ASP A 513 0.84 -32.46 -18.15
N THR A 514 1.15 -32.94 -19.35
CA THR A 514 2.43 -33.58 -19.71
C THR A 514 3.43 -32.63 -20.34
N SER A 515 2.97 -31.56 -20.99
CA SER A 515 3.82 -30.63 -21.72
C SER A 515 4.37 -29.53 -20.80
N ALA A 516 5.65 -29.15 -20.96
CA ALA A 516 6.21 -28.01 -20.27
C ALA A 516 5.57 -26.72 -20.81
N LEU A 517 5.16 -25.81 -19.90
CA LEU A 517 4.55 -24.54 -20.25
C LEU A 517 5.54 -23.38 -19.99
N TYR A 518 5.75 -22.59 -21.00
CA TYR A 518 6.66 -21.46 -21.02
C TYR A 518 5.91 -20.14 -21.22
N SER A 519 6.52 -19.01 -20.85
CA SER A 519 6.04 -17.67 -21.15
C SER A 519 7.15 -16.81 -21.71
N PHE A 520 6.91 -16.10 -22.81
CA PHE A 520 7.90 -15.25 -23.44
C PHE A 520 7.88 -13.83 -22.86
N GLU A 521 8.95 -13.48 -22.15
CA GLU A 521 9.16 -12.15 -21.56
C GLU A 521 8.09 -11.66 -20.58
N PHE A 522 7.36 -12.56 -19.92
CA PHE A 522 6.50 -12.20 -18.81
C PHE A 522 6.40 -13.33 -17.77
N ALA A 523 5.99 -12.98 -16.56
CA ALA A 523 5.67 -13.94 -15.51
C ALA A 523 4.21 -13.74 -15.09
N SER A 524 3.47 -14.85 -14.92
CA SER A 524 2.07 -14.79 -14.54
C SER A 524 1.75 -15.69 -13.34
N PRO A 525 2.09 -15.24 -12.10
CA PRO A 525 1.76 -15.99 -10.88
C PRO A 525 0.26 -16.27 -10.73
N GLY A 526 -0.58 -15.43 -11.34
CA GLY A 526 -2.04 -15.65 -11.38
C GLY A 526 -2.43 -16.90 -12.18
N LEU A 527 -1.84 -17.09 -13.36
CA LEU A 527 -2.04 -18.33 -14.13
C LEU A 527 -1.47 -19.54 -13.39
N GLU A 528 -0.25 -19.42 -12.85
CA GLU A 528 0.40 -20.48 -12.08
C GLU A 528 -0.44 -20.92 -10.87
N SER A 529 -1.05 -19.96 -10.15
CA SER A 529 -1.89 -20.26 -8.98
C SER A 529 -3.16 -21.05 -9.36
N TYR A 530 -3.74 -20.78 -10.52
CA TYR A 530 -4.87 -21.52 -11.03
C TYR A 530 -4.48 -22.86 -11.64
N LEU A 531 -3.37 -22.92 -12.38
CA LEU A 531 -2.90 -24.14 -13.02
C LEU A 531 -2.30 -25.14 -12.01
N GLY A 532 -1.85 -24.66 -10.84
CA GLY A 532 -1.16 -25.49 -9.85
C GLY A 532 0.23 -25.91 -10.30
N ARG A 533 0.81 -25.26 -11.32
CA ARG A 533 2.11 -25.60 -11.91
C ARG A 533 2.88 -24.34 -12.32
N ARG A 534 4.20 -24.49 -12.39
CA ARG A 534 5.10 -23.42 -12.82
C ARG A 534 4.98 -23.17 -14.32
N ILE A 535 5.01 -21.90 -14.70
CA ILE A 535 5.22 -21.40 -16.06
C ILE A 535 6.65 -20.88 -16.13
N VAL A 536 7.49 -21.42 -16.98
CA VAL A 536 8.90 -21.06 -17.05
C VAL A 536 9.08 -19.85 -17.96
N PRO A 537 9.53 -18.69 -17.45
CA PRO A 537 9.76 -17.52 -18.29
C PRO A 537 10.99 -17.71 -19.19
N VAL A 538 10.89 -17.22 -20.43
CA VAL A 538 11.91 -17.28 -21.46
C VAL A 538 12.28 -15.86 -21.90
N GLY A 539 13.54 -15.62 -22.22
CA GLY A 539 14.05 -14.36 -22.79
C GLY A 539 14.65 -13.41 -21.77
N GLY A 540 15.19 -12.31 -22.28
CA GLY A 540 16.01 -11.35 -21.53
C GLY A 540 15.28 -10.45 -20.54
N LEU A 541 14.07 -10.80 -20.13
CA LEU A 541 13.40 -10.06 -19.07
C LEU A 541 14.25 -10.14 -17.80
N ARG A 542 14.57 -8.99 -17.22
CA ARG A 542 14.88 -8.90 -15.80
C ARG A 542 13.60 -9.25 -15.03
N VAL A 543 13.16 -10.50 -15.13
CA VAL A 543 12.08 -11.00 -14.30
C VAL A 543 12.68 -11.01 -12.91
N ASN A 544 12.25 -10.06 -12.10
CA ASN A 544 12.59 -10.02 -10.69
C ASN A 544 12.35 -11.44 -10.17
N ILE A 545 13.37 -12.10 -9.61
CA ILE A 545 13.28 -13.49 -9.12
C ILE A 545 12.03 -13.69 -8.26
N GLY A 546 11.61 -12.63 -7.56
CA GLY A 546 10.36 -12.60 -6.81
C GLY A 546 9.08 -12.71 -7.64
N MET A 547 9.10 -12.50 -8.95
CA MET A 547 7.90 -12.58 -9.81
C MET A 547 7.69 -13.98 -10.39
N SER A 548 8.76 -14.70 -10.72
CA SER A 548 8.69 -15.97 -11.45
C SER A 548 9.14 -17.20 -10.65
N GLY A 549 9.71 -16.99 -9.45
CA GLY A 549 10.28 -18.09 -8.67
C GLY A 549 11.45 -18.77 -9.37
N GLY A 550 12.25 -18.02 -10.15
CA GLY A 550 13.45 -18.52 -10.77
C GLY A 550 13.93 -17.66 -11.93
N PRO A 551 15.17 -17.85 -12.36
CA PRO A 551 15.68 -17.16 -13.54
C PRO A 551 14.85 -17.52 -14.76
N ALA A 552 14.71 -16.57 -15.69
CA ALA A 552 14.25 -16.86 -17.02
C ALA A 552 15.31 -17.74 -17.72
N ILE A 553 14.86 -18.70 -18.52
CA ILE A 553 15.75 -19.46 -19.38
C ILE A 553 16.08 -18.67 -20.65
N THR A 554 17.24 -18.95 -21.22
CA THR A 554 17.64 -18.38 -22.52
C THR A 554 16.87 -19.04 -23.66
N LEU A 555 16.94 -18.46 -24.85
CA LEU A 555 16.39 -19.07 -26.06
C LEU A 555 17.13 -20.37 -26.42
N ASP A 556 18.43 -20.42 -26.16
CA ASP A 556 19.24 -21.63 -26.40
C ASP A 556 18.84 -22.77 -25.46
N GLU A 557 18.61 -22.48 -24.17
CA GLU A 557 18.08 -23.45 -23.23
C GLU A 557 16.67 -23.92 -23.60
N LEU A 558 15.82 -23.03 -24.13
CA LEU A 558 14.50 -23.41 -24.64
C LEU A 558 14.65 -24.33 -25.86
N SER A 559 15.55 -23.99 -26.80
CA SER A 559 15.82 -24.83 -27.98
C SER A 559 16.24 -26.24 -27.59
N GLN A 560 17.16 -26.36 -26.61
CA GLN A 560 17.57 -27.67 -26.12
C GLN A 560 16.41 -28.45 -25.51
N ARG A 561 15.55 -27.81 -24.74
CA ARG A 561 14.37 -28.47 -24.14
C ARG A 561 13.35 -28.90 -25.19
N VAL A 562 13.16 -28.11 -26.27
CA VAL A 562 12.29 -28.48 -27.38
C VAL A 562 12.88 -29.65 -28.15
N LEU A 563 14.22 -29.72 -28.33
CA LEU A 563 14.91 -30.89 -28.91
C LEU A 563 14.65 -32.17 -28.09
N ASP A 564 14.74 -32.04 -26.76
CA ASP A 564 14.58 -33.19 -25.86
C ASP A 564 13.13 -33.70 -25.82
N THR A 565 12.14 -32.85 -25.98
CA THR A 565 10.71 -33.16 -25.82
C THR A 565 9.93 -33.22 -27.14
N GLY A 566 10.48 -32.70 -28.22
CA GLY A 566 9.84 -32.59 -29.53
C GLY A 566 8.91 -31.40 -29.69
N GLU A 567 8.21 -30.98 -28.62
CA GLU A 567 7.26 -29.87 -28.62
C GLU A 567 7.25 -29.18 -27.25
N ALA A 568 7.03 -27.87 -27.23
CA ALA A 568 6.77 -27.11 -26.02
C ALA A 568 5.60 -26.14 -26.23
N LEU A 569 4.89 -25.81 -25.15
CA LEU A 569 3.82 -24.82 -25.16
C LEU A 569 4.33 -23.48 -24.65
N LEU A 570 4.09 -22.41 -25.43
CA LEU A 570 4.55 -21.08 -25.12
C LEU A 570 3.40 -20.06 -25.13
N LEU A 571 3.29 -19.32 -24.02
CA LEU A 571 2.44 -18.16 -23.93
C LEU A 571 3.21 -16.92 -24.40
N VAL A 572 2.66 -16.19 -25.36
CA VAL A 572 3.31 -15.01 -25.95
C VAL A 572 2.37 -13.80 -25.87
N PRO A 573 2.85 -12.63 -25.44
CA PRO A 573 2.11 -11.39 -25.60
C PRO A 573 2.09 -11.02 -27.10
N ALA A 574 0.96 -11.26 -27.76
CA ALA A 574 0.80 -10.99 -29.18
C ALA A 574 -0.47 -10.19 -29.44
N SER A 575 -0.37 -9.05 -30.12
CA SER A 575 -1.51 -8.39 -30.73
C SER A 575 -1.74 -8.99 -32.10
N ILE A 576 -2.98 -9.29 -32.44
CA ILE A 576 -3.39 -9.73 -33.78
C ILE A 576 -2.89 -8.67 -34.77
N GLY A 577 -2.01 -9.06 -35.69
CA GLY A 577 -1.36 -8.16 -36.66
C GLY A 577 0.05 -7.71 -36.32
N ASP A 578 0.55 -7.91 -35.10
CA ASP A 578 1.96 -7.62 -34.72
C ASP A 578 2.92 -8.79 -35.06
N GLU A 579 2.39 -9.88 -35.52
CA GLU A 579 3.15 -11.13 -35.81
C GLU A 579 4.28 -10.91 -36.81
N LEU A 580 4.11 -9.97 -37.72
CA LEU A 580 5.08 -9.68 -38.81
C LEU A 580 5.93 -8.42 -38.55
N ARG A 581 5.80 -7.76 -37.41
CA ARG A 581 6.65 -6.58 -37.14
C ARG A 581 8.07 -7.00 -36.77
N PRO A 582 9.10 -6.44 -37.41
CA PRO A 582 10.48 -6.66 -37.02
C PRO A 582 10.69 -6.35 -35.52
N GLY A 583 11.29 -7.29 -34.79
CA GLY A 583 11.53 -7.18 -33.36
C GLY A 583 10.35 -7.55 -32.46
N SER A 584 9.18 -7.98 -33.02
CA SER A 584 8.10 -8.56 -32.23
C SER A 584 8.55 -9.82 -31.48
N PRO A 585 7.87 -10.25 -30.42
CA PRO A 585 8.14 -11.52 -29.73
C PRO A 585 8.18 -12.70 -30.70
N ILE A 586 7.27 -12.77 -31.65
CA ILE A 586 7.16 -13.85 -32.64
C ILE A 586 8.32 -13.79 -33.63
N ASP A 587 8.64 -12.61 -34.16
CA ASP A 587 9.80 -12.43 -35.06
C ASP A 587 11.12 -12.84 -34.39
N ARG A 588 11.31 -12.52 -33.11
CA ARG A 588 12.52 -12.93 -32.37
C ARG A 588 12.60 -14.45 -32.18
N LEU A 589 11.49 -15.10 -31.89
CA LEU A 589 11.42 -16.56 -31.78
C LEU A 589 11.67 -17.24 -33.13
N ALA A 590 11.06 -16.73 -34.20
CA ALA A 590 11.28 -17.25 -35.54
C ALA A 590 12.76 -17.12 -35.99
N ARG A 591 13.42 -15.98 -35.72
CA ARG A 591 14.85 -15.80 -35.97
C ARG A 591 15.74 -16.72 -35.13
N ALA A 592 15.27 -17.14 -33.97
CA ALA A 592 15.95 -18.13 -33.15
C ALA A 592 15.72 -19.59 -33.60
N GLY A 593 15.06 -19.80 -34.75
CA GLY A 593 14.87 -21.12 -35.37
C GLY A 593 13.64 -21.87 -34.88
N PHE A 594 12.68 -21.18 -34.23
CA PHE A 594 11.43 -21.83 -33.80
C PHE A 594 10.33 -21.70 -34.87
N THR A 595 9.60 -22.78 -35.07
CA THR A 595 8.30 -22.77 -35.76
C THR A 595 7.20 -22.64 -34.72
N LEU A 596 6.33 -21.64 -34.88
CA LEU A 596 5.24 -21.34 -33.97
C LEU A 596 3.90 -21.73 -34.62
N THR A 597 3.17 -22.61 -33.97
CA THR A 597 1.80 -22.99 -34.39
C THR A 597 0.83 -22.46 -33.37
N LEU A 598 -0.04 -21.52 -33.78
CA LEU A 598 -1.05 -20.95 -32.88
C LEU A 598 -2.01 -22.04 -32.39
N ARG A 599 -2.18 -22.15 -31.10
CA ARG A 599 -3.21 -22.93 -30.45
C ARG A 599 -4.34 -21.98 -30.06
N PRO A 600 -5.49 -22.00 -30.75
CA PRO A 600 -6.54 -21.03 -30.49
C PRO A 600 -7.08 -21.17 -29.06
N THR A 601 -7.26 -20.02 -28.40
CA THR A 601 -7.94 -19.90 -27.11
C THR A 601 -9.12 -18.97 -27.28
N THR A 602 -10.25 -19.26 -26.62
CA THR A 602 -11.42 -18.39 -26.62
C THR A 602 -11.32 -17.31 -25.54
N ALA A 603 -10.64 -17.63 -24.44
CA ALA A 603 -10.41 -16.71 -23.36
C ALA A 603 -9.29 -15.70 -23.69
N VAL A 604 -9.62 -14.42 -23.60
CA VAL A 604 -8.66 -13.33 -23.77
C VAL A 604 -8.11 -12.92 -22.41
N PHE A 605 -6.79 -12.99 -22.25
CA PHE A 605 -6.10 -12.48 -21.06
C PHE A 605 -5.04 -11.45 -21.44
N ARG A 606 -5.03 -10.30 -20.75
CA ARG A 606 -4.04 -9.23 -20.94
C ARG A 606 -3.19 -9.06 -19.69
N HIS A 607 -1.95 -9.47 -19.75
CA HIS A 607 -1.02 -9.26 -18.64
C HIS A 607 -0.69 -7.76 -18.48
N SER A 608 -1.06 -7.18 -17.33
CA SER A 608 -0.80 -5.76 -17.00
C SER A 608 -1.34 -4.75 -18.04
N GLY A 609 -2.47 -5.06 -18.71
CA GLY A 609 -3.08 -4.17 -19.70
C GLY A 609 -2.33 -4.07 -21.03
N LYS A 610 -1.32 -4.92 -21.24
CA LYS A 610 -0.55 -5.03 -22.49
C LYS A 610 -1.33 -5.86 -23.55
N ALA A 611 -0.62 -6.29 -24.60
CA ALA A 611 -1.18 -7.14 -25.63
C ALA A 611 -1.83 -8.41 -25.04
N PRO A 612 -2.87 -8.97 -25.68
CA PRO A 612 -3.46 -10.24 -25.27
C PRO A 612 -2.40 -11.35 -25.31
N ILE A 613 -2.54 -12.32 -24.44
CA ILE A 613 -1.67 -13.49 -24.39
C ILE A 613 -2.24 -14.54 -25.33
N ALA A 614 -1.41 -15.03 -26.25
CA ALA A 614 -1.72 -16.14 -27.13
C ALA A 614 -0.89 -17.37 -26.76
N LEU A 615 -1.43 -18.56 -26.98
CA LEU A 615 -0.75 -19.84 -26.78
C LEU A 615 -0.23 -20.36 -28.11
N TYR A 616 1.04 -20.74 -28.14
CA TYR A 616 1.67 -21.36 -29.31
C TYR A 616 2.28 -22.71 -28.94
N ALA A 617 2.16 -23.67 -29.87
CA ALA A 617 3.02 -24.85 -29.87
C ALA A 617 4.33 -24.48 -30.57
N LEU A 618 5.44 -24.80 -29.93
CA LEU A 618 6.79 -24.56 -30.43
C LEU A 618 7.40 -25.87 -30.88
N THR A 619 7.91 -25.88 -32.10
CA THR A 619 8.83 -26.90 -32.62
C THR A 619 10.07 -26.21 -33.17
N LEU A 620 11.17 -26.92 -33.30
CA LEU A 620 12.30 -26.38 -34.02
C LEU A 620 12.06 -26.52 -35.53
N ALA A 621 12.40 -25.46 -36.27
CA ALA A 621 12.40 -25.55 -37.72
C ALA A 621 13.39 -26.65 -38.12
N GLY A 622 12.92 -27.66 -38.84
CA GLY A 622 13.80 -28.64 -39.44
C GLY A 622 14.89 -27.94 -40.29
N PRO A 623 16.01 -28.58 -40.56
CA PRO A 623 16.99 -28.01 -41.49
C PRO A 623 16.27 -27.58 -42.75
N SER A 624 16.26 -26.27 -43.02
CA SER A 624 15.64 -25.70 -44.19
C SER A 624 16.15 -26.48 -45.39
N GLU A 625 15.28 -27.21 -46.11
CA GLU A 625 15.66 -27.71 -47.43
C GLU A 625 16.20 -26.49 -48.18
N PRO A 626 17.40 -26.60 -48.79
CA PRO A 626 17.96 -25.50 -49.56
C PRO A 626 16.91 -25.09 -50.58
N VAL A 627 16.44 -23.86 -50.49
CA VAL A 627 15.54 -23.24 -51.49
C VAL A 627 16.27 -23.45 -52.81
N ASN A 628 15.77 -24.38 -53.57
CA ASN A 628 16.27 -24.72 -54.88
C ASN A 628 15.93 -23.52 -55.80
N ASP A 629 16.83 -22.56 -55.87
CA ASP A 629 16.75 -21.36 -56.72
C ASP A 629 16.87 -21.80 -58.20
N ARG A 630 15.91 -22.62 -58.66
CA ARG A 630 15.74 -23.01 -60.05
C ARG A 630 14.54 -22.34 -60.63
N THR A 631 14.59 -21.02 -60.82
CA THR A 631 13.83 -20.36 -61.90
C THR A 631 14.46 -19.04 -62.24
N ALA A 632 15.72 -19.06 -62.67
CA ALA A 632 16.22 -18.08 -63.63
C ALA A 632 16.14 -18.71 -65.00
N SER A 633 14.99 -18.65 -65.63
CA SER A 633 14.84 -18.88 -67.06
C SER A 633 15.29 -17.61 -67.77
N PRO A 634 16.28 -17.62 -68.65
CA PRO A 634 16.57 -16.46 -69.47
C PRO A 634 15.47 -16.28 -70.50
N ALA A 635 14.82 -15.14 -70.49
CA ALA A 635 13.95 -14.70 -71.54
C ALA A 635 14.74 -14.43 -72.83
N PRO A 636 14.17 -14.65 -74.01
CA PRO A 636 14.84 -14.51 -75.33
C PRO A 636 15.08 -13.05 -75.71
#